data_dceb04eaef498c594d2dfc7a5a2a4cfe
#
_entry.id   dceb04eaef498c594d2dfc7a5a2a4cfe
#
_cell.length_a   1.000
_cell.length_b   1.000
_cell.length_c   1.000
_cell.angle_alpha   90.00
_cell.angle_beta   90.00
_cell.angle_gamma   90.00
#
_symmetry.space_group_name_H-M   'P 1'
#
loop_
_entity.id
_entity.type
_entity.pdbx_description
1 polymer ?
#
loop_
_entity_poly.entity_id
_entity_poly.type
_entity_poly.pdbx_seq_one_letter_code
_entity_poly.pdbx_strand_id
1 'polypeptide(L)'
;REEHGRRNGVEEPTPSMHYAFYRNLRSWIYGLLNMNSDGLIPEYPPAIIAQECFETKPWVRVNLKKVPGGSSIDNGVLAQYVYDFRDLLLKQLEIYKHASIYLDCTRHCGIGLLRELYPDIKAFGDGDDEWIYFSEKHHFIIVNSYHPSYRVSGGEEAYYNRMRDAIHSFFQEHPNFL
;
A
#
# COMPACT_ATOMS: atom_id res chain seq x y z
N ARG A 1 -24.70 6.70 2.00
CA ARG A 1 -23.69 5.61 1.91
C ARG A 1 -24.34 4.22 1.87
N GLU A 2 -25.56 4.06 2.37
CA GLU A 2 -26.31 2.79 2.36
C GLU A 2 -27.02 2.49 1.01
N GLU A 3 -27.22 3.49 0.15
CA GLU A 3 -27.91 3.32 -1.15
C GLU A 3 -27.09 2.61 -2.23
N HIS A 4 -25.78 2.42 -2.03
CA HIS A 4 -24.92 1.77 -3.04
C HIS A 4 -24.82 0.26 -2.91
N GLY A 5 -25.40 -0.34 -1.89
CA GLY A 5 -25.34 -1.78 -1.60
C GLY A 5 -26.44 -2.64 -2.24
N ARG A 6 -27.40 -2.02 -2.95
CA ARG A 6 -28.51 -2.76 -3.57
C ARG A 6 -28.62 -2.42 -5.06
N ARG A 7 -28.19 -3.32 -5.93
CA ARG A 7 -28.60 -3.35 -7.33
C ARG A 7 -29.50 -4.56 -7.52
N ASN A 8 -30.69 -4.33 -8.07
CA ASN A 8 -31.67 -5.38 -8.42
C ASN A 8 -32.13 -6.27 -7.27
N GLY A 9 -32.19 -5.75 -6.04
CA GLY A 9 -32.73 -6.50 -4.88
C GLY A 9 -31.80 -7.58 -4.34
N VAL A 10 -30.56 -7.70 -4.84
CA VAL A 10 -29.52 -8.58 -4.33
C VAL A 10 -28.58 -7.73 -3.46
N GLU A 11 -28.35 -8.13 -2.21
CA GLU A 11 -27.29 -7.56 -1.40
C GLU A 11 -25.93 -7.87 -2.06
N GLU A 12 -25.31 -6.86 -2.67
CA GLU A 12 -23.92 -7.00 -3.08
C GLU A 12 -23.05 -7.05 -1.81
N PRO A 13 -22.14 -8.02 -1.70
CA PRO A 13 -21.37 -8.27 -0.47
C PRO A 13 -20.51 -7.08 0.00
N THR A 14 -20.22 -6.10 -0.83
CA THR A 14 -19.78 -4.75 -0.46
C THR A 14 -19.74 -3.85 -1.73
N PRO A 15 -20.24 -2.60 -1.68
CA PRO A 15 -20.23 -1.69 -2.84
C PRO A 15 -18.84 -1.41 -3.41
N SER A 16 -17.83 -1.63 -2.61
CA SER A 16 -16.43 -1.34 -2.91
C SER A 16 -15.75 -2.39 -3.80
N MET A 17 -16.26 -3.60 -3.90
CA MET A 17 -15.60 -4.71 -4.62
C MET A 17 -15.40 -4.45 -6.12
N HIS A 18 -16.24 -3.61 -6.73
CA HIS A 18 -16.21 -3.33 -8.18
C HIS A 18 -15.29 -2.17 -8.57
N TYR A 19 -14.84 -1.37 -7.62
CA TYR A 19 -13.94 -0.24 -7.92
C TYR A 19 -12.49 -0.72 -8.04
N ALA A 20 -11.77 -0.22 -9.05
CA ALA A 20 -10.36 -0.53 -9.28
C ALA A 20 -9.50 -0.31 -8.01
N PHE A 21 -9.83 0.71 -7.21
CA PHE A 21 -9.18 0.97 -5.92
C PHE A 21 -9.18 -0.26 -5.01
N TYR A 22 -10.34 -0.85 -4.77
CA TYR A 22 -10.44 -1.97 -3.83
C TYR A 22 -9.97 -3.28 -4.44
N ARG A 23 -10.16 -3.47 -5.77
CA ARG A 23 -9.64 -4.66 -6.44
C ARG A 23 -8.12 -4.75 -6.35
N ASN A 24 -7.43 -3.66 -6.65
CA ASN A 24 -5.98 -3.59 -6.51
C ASN A 24 -5.55 -3.72 -5.06
N LEU A 25 -6.11 -2.89 -4.17
CA LEU A 25 -5.68 -2.84 -2.78
C LEU A 25 -5.84 -4.18 -2.07
N ARG A 26 -6.98 -4.88 -2.24
CA ARG A 26 -7.17 -6.19 -1.60
C ARG A 26 -6.19 -7.25 -2.08
N SER A 27 -5.86 -7.26 -3.39
CA SER A 27 -4.87 -8.19 -3.93
C SER A 27 -3.48 -7.90 -3.39
N TRP A 28 -3.09 -6.63 -3.29
CA TRP A 28 -1.81 -6.25 -2.70
C TRP A 28 -1.73 -6.59 -1.21
N ILE A 29 -2.77 -6.28 -0.44
CA ILE A 29 -2.87 -6.65 0.98
C ILE A 29 -2.80 -8.16 1.16
N TYR A 30 -3.50 -8.93 0.31
CA TYR A 30 -3.40 -10.40 0.31
C TYR A 30 -1.96 -10.85 0.11
N GLY A 31 -1.28 -10.36 -0.91
CA GLY A 31 0.11 -10.72 -1.19
C GLY A 31 1.04 -10.43 -0.01
N LEU A 32 0.99 -9.21 0.52
CA LEU A 32 1.84 -8.77 1.63
C LEU A 32 1.57 -9.53 2.93
N LEU A 33 0.31 -9.83 3.26
CA LEU A 33 -0.05 -10.54 4.48
C LEU A 33 0.16 -12.07 4.42
N ASN A 34 0.35 -12.62 3.22
CA ASN A 34 0.63 -14.05 3.01
C ASN A 34 2.04 -14.29 2.46
N MET A 35 2.90 -13.29 2.53
CA MET A 35 4.33 -13.42 2.24
C MET A 35 4.97 -14.36 3.26
N ASN A 36 5.83 -15.30 2.80
CA ASN A 36 6.59 -16.16 3.69
C ASN A 36 7.88 -15.47 4.19
N SER A 37 8.63 -16.16 5.05
CA SER A 37 9.90 -15.66 5.60
C SER A 37 10.98 -15.36 4.55
N ASP A 38 10.89 -15.98 3.38
CA ASP A 38 11.84 -15.79 2.28
C ASP A 38 11.43 -14.65 1.33
N GLY A 39 10.39 -13.90 1.69
CA GLY A 39 9.85 -12.80 0.88
C GLY A 39 9.03 -13.27 -0.33
N LEU A 40 8.66 -14.54 -0.40
CA LEU A 40 7.84 -15.07 -1.49
C LEU A 40 6.38 -14.69 -1.25
N ILE A 41 5.86 -13.91 -2.16
CA ILE A 41 4.45 -13.53 -2.24
C ILE A 41 3.70 -14.58 -3.09
N PRO A 42 2.49 -15.01 -2.68
CA PRO A 42 1.68 -15.94 -3.45
C PRO A 42 1.37 -15.43 -4.87
N GLU A 43 0.91 -16.33 -5.73
CA GLU A 43 0.33 -15.97 -7.03
C GLU A 43 -0.85 -15.01 -6.89
N TYR A 44 -1.20 -14.30 -7.98
CA TYR A 44 -2.34 -13.38 -7.99
C TYR A 44 -3.63 -14.09 -7.52
N PRO A 45 -4.29 -13.60 -6.47
CA PRO A 45 -5.36 -14.34 -5.83
C PRO A 45 -6.68 -14.25 -6.60
N PRO A 46 -7.53 -15.30 -6.52
CA PRO A 46 -8.94 -15.17 -6.84
C PRO A 46 -9.58 -14.05 -6.02
N ALA A 47 -10.52 -13.32 -6.64
CA ALA A 47 -11.15 -12.14 -6.03
C ALA A 47 -11.77 -12.41 -4.65
N ILE A 48 -12.39 -13.59 -4.48
CA ILE A 48 -13.04 -13.96 -3.22
C ILE A 48 -12.02 -14.19 -2.08
N ILE A 49 -10.88 -14.79 -2.40
CA ILE A 49 -9.81 -15.06 -1.43
C ILE A 49 -9.13 -13.74 -0.99
N ALA A 50 -8.88 -12.84 -1.95
CA ALA A 50 -8.33 -11.53 -1.64
C ALA A 50 -9.30 -10.70 -0.78
N GLN A 51 -10.61 -10.80 -1.03
CA GLN A 51 -11.63 -10.12 -0.26
C GLN A 51 -11.72 -10.64 1.17
N GLU A 52 -11.74 -11.95 1.36
CA GLU A 52 -11.75 -12.58 2.69
C GLU A 52 -10.52 -12.14 3.51
N CYS A 53 -9.35 -12.17 2.91
CA CYS A 53 -8.12 -11.70 3.56
C CYS A 53 -8.23 -10.22 3.96
N PHE A 54 -8.71 -9.37 3.06
CA PHE A 54 -8.86 -7.94 3.26
C PHE A 54 -9.82 -7.60 4.42
N GLU A 55 -10.87 -8.39 4.62
CA GLU A 55 -11.89 -8.19 5.65
C GLU A 55 -11.52 -8.79 7.01
N THR A 56 -10.73 -9.87 7.01
CA THR A 56 -10.48 -10.67 8.24
C THR A 56 -9.09 -10.50 8.83
N LYS A 57 -8.10 -10.10 8.02
CA LYS A 57 -6.72 -9.97 8.50
C LYS A 57 -6.43 -8.54 9.00
N PRO A 58 -5.54 -8.40 9.98
CA PRO A 58 -5.20 -7.08 10.53
C PRO A 58 -4.36 -6.26 9.56
N TRP A 59 -4.85 -5.11 9.18
CA TRP A 59 -4.13 -4.07 8.45
C TRP A 59 -4.73 -2.70 8.76
N VAL A 60 -3.97 -1.64 8.51
CA VAL A 60 -4.39 -0.27 8.81
C VAL A 60 -4.22 0.62 7.59
N ARG A 61 -5.19 1.47 7.33
CA ARG A 61 -5.10 2.52 6.31
C ARG A 61 -4.97 3.90 6.95
N VAL A 62 -3.90 4.59 6.59
CA VAL A 62 -3.68 5.99 6.92
C VAL A 62 -3.92 6.85 5.69
N ASN A 63 -4.94 7.70 5.72
CA ASN A 63 -5.14 8.70 4.68
C ASN A 63 -4.29 9.93 5.01
N LEU A 64 -3.39 10.33 4.12
CA LEU A 64 -2.59 11.55 4.31
C LEU A 64 -3.47 12.79 4.26
N LYS A 65 -4.43 12.85 3.33
CA LYS A 65 -5.44 13.93 3.30
C LYS A 65 -6.64 13.57 4.16
N LYS A 66 -6.90 14.35 5.21
CA LYS A 66 -7.95 14.11 6.22
C LYS A 66 -9.31 14.73 5.89
N VAL A 67 -9.40 15.54 4.85
CA VAL A 67 -10.65 16.17 4.42
C VAL A 67 -11.25 15.47 3.22
N PRO A 68 -12.58 15.50 3.04
CA PRO A 68 -13.22 15.00 1.84
C PRO A 68 -12.65 15.63 0.58
N GLY A 69 -12.58 14.87 -0.50
CA GLY A 69 -12.09 15.34 -1.80
C GLY A 69 -12.83 14.67 -2.94
N GLY A 70 -12.49 15.05 -4.16
CA GLY A 70 -12.97 14.42 -5.38
C GLY A 70 -12.33 13.04 -5.62
N SER A 71 -12.58 12.48 -6.79
CA SER A 71 -12.04 11.17 -7.21
C SER A 71 -10.54 11.17 -7.50
N SER A 72 -9.93 12.35 -7.60
CA SER A 72 -8.50 12.53 -7.84
C SER A 72 -7.97 13.69 -7.00
N ILE A 73 -6.67 13.69 -6.77
CA ILE A 73 -5.94 14.79 -6.14
C ILE A 73 -4.66 15.04 -6.94
N ASP A 74 -4.36 16.31 -7.16
CA ASP A 74 -3.06 16.74 -7.68
C ASP A 74 -1.96 16.49 -6.65
N ASN A 75 -0.79 16.01 -7.09
CA ASN A 75 0.32 15.68 -6.21
C ASN A 75 0.85 16.90 -5.45
N GLY A 76 0.86 18.08 -6.06
CA GLY A 76 1.25 19.33 -5.40
C GLY A 76 0.29 19.71 -4.27
N VAL A 77 -1.02 19.53 -4.50
CA VAL A 77 -2.04 19.73 -3.46
C VAL A 77 -1.88 18.73 -2.33
N LEU A 78 -1.57 17.46 -2.64
CA LEU A 78 -1.31 16.46 -1.61
C LEU A 78 -0.06 16.80 -0.80
N ALA A 79 1.03 17.18 -1.47
CA ALA A 79 2.28 17.58 -0.81
C ALA A 79 2.09 18.80 0.10
N GLN A 80 1.35 19.81 -0.35
CA GLN A 80 1.02 20.97 0.50
C GLN A 80 0.21 20.56 1.72
N TYR A 81 -0.78 19.68 1.54
CA TYR A 81 -1.57 19.17 2.65
C TYR A 81 -0.73 18.39 3.67
N VAL A 82 0.20 17.56 3.19
CA VAL A 82 1.15 16.83 4.03
C VAL A 82 2.03 17.80 4.81
N TYR A 83 2.50 18.87 4.18
CA TYR A 83 3.28 19.91 4.84
C TYR A 83 2.48 20.62 5.94
N ASP A 84 1.25 21.06 5.66
CA ASP A 84 0.40 21.79 6.59
C ASP A 84 0.00 20.95 7.83
N PHE A 85 -0.17 19.65 7.65
CA PHE A 85 -0.58 18.72 8.72
C PHE A 85 0.53 17.75 9.16
N ARG A 86 1.77 18.08 8.85
CA ARG A 86 2.94 17.24 9.06
C ARG A 86 3.01 16.65 10.46
N ASP A 87 2.95 17.46 11.49
CA ASP A 87 3.10 17.01 12.88
C ASP A 87 1.98 16.05 13.33
N LEU A 88 0.76 16.26 12.82
CA LEU A 88 -0.36 15.36 13.08
C LEU A 88 -0.15 14.00 12.38
N LEU A 89 0.32 14.03 11.14
CA LEU A 89 0.58 12.83 10.35
C LEU A 89 1.74 12.02 10.95
N LEU A 90 2.81 12.67 11.39
CA LEU A 90 3.93 12.02 12.07
C LEU A 90 3.47 11.33 13.37
N LYS A 91 2.71 12.01 14.23
CA LYS A 91 2.12 11.41 15.44
C LYS A 91 1.23 10.21 15.11
N GLN A 92 0.48 10.26 14.01
CA GLN A 92 -0.33 9.13 13.59
C GLN A 92 0.53 7.95 13.10
N LEU A 93 1.57 8.19 12.31
CA LEU A 93 2.48 7.14 11.84
C LEU A 93 3.26 6.51 13.00
N GLU A 94 3.62 7.28 14.01
CA GLU A 94 4.32 6.79 15.21
C GLU A 94 3.50 5.73 15.98
N ILE A 95 2.16 5.78 15.92
CA ILE A 95 1.30 4.74 16.50
C ILE A 95 1.58 3.37 15.86
N TYR A 96 1.97 3.35 14.59
CA TYR A 96 2.22 2.14 13.81
C TYR A 96 3.71 1.82 13.63
N LYS A 97 4.57 2.34 14.51
CA LYS A 97 6.04 2.17 14.45
C LYS A 97 6.55 0.72 14.50
N HIS A 98 5.69 -0.23 14.82
CA HIS A 98 6.02 -1.65 14.86
C HIS A 98 5.54 -2.41 13.61
N ALA A 99 5.05 -1.71 12.60
CA ALA A 99 4.70 -2.34 11.36
C ALA A 99 5.98 -2.80 10.62
N SER A 100 6.01 -4.05 10.20
CA SER A 100 7.12 -4.59 9.40
C SER A 100 7.02 -4.23 7.92
N ILE A 101 5.81 -3.91 7.44
CA ILE A 101 5.57 -3.57 6.04
C ILE A 101 4.69 -2.32 5.97
N TYR A 102 5.16 -1.32 5.22
CA TYR A 102 4.38 -0.16 4.81
C TYR A 102 4.10 -0.23 3.32
N LEU A 103 2.88 0.09 2.93
CA LEU A 103 2.48 0.23 1.53
C LEU A 103 2.19 1.70 1.26
N ASP A 104 3.12 2.39 0.60
CA ASP A 104 2.92 3.78 0.18
C ASP A 104 2.21 3.83 -1.18
N CYS A 105 1.01 4.32 -1.18
CA CYS A 105 0.18 4.53 -2.37
C CYS A 105 0.12 6.00 -2.80
N THR A 106 1.12 6.81 -2.42
CA THR A 106 1.09 8.27 -2.59
C THR A 106 2.26 8.81 -3.42
N ARG A 107 3.03 7.91 -4.03
CA ARG A 107 4.24 8.27 -4.78
C ARG A 107 5.17 9.18 -3.97
N HIS A 108 5.75 8.63 -2.91
CA HIS A 108 6.76 9.24 -2.03
C HIS A 108 6.27 10.21 -0.95
N CYS A 109 5.03 10.69 -0.94
CA CYS A 109 4.58 11.54 0.18
C CYS A 109 4.62 10.80 1.52
N GLY A 110 4.19 9.53 1.53
CA GLY A 110 4.28 8.67 2.72
C GLY A 110 5.72 8.32 3.10
N ILE A 111 6.54 8.00 2.09
CA ILE A 111 7.99 7.75 2.29
C ILE A 111 8.67 8.99 2.86
N GLY A 112 8.34 10.19 2.38
CA GLY A 112 8.86 11.45 2.91
C GLY A 112 8.61 11.60 4.41
N LEU A 113 7.37 11.35 4.86
CA LEU A 113 7.02 11.39 6.28
C LEU A 113 7.72 10.29 7.08
N LEU A 114 7.84 9.08 6.55
CA LEU A 114 8.54 7.98 7.21
C LEU A 114 10.04 8.27 7.35
N ARG A 115 10.68 8.92 6.37
CA ARG A 115 12.08 9.36 6.48
C ARG A 115 12.34 10.38 7.58
N GLU A 116 11.34 11.16 7.95
CA GLU A 116 11.47 12.07 9.08
C GLU A 116 11.48 11.33 10.43
N LEU A 117 10.72 10.23 10.54
CA LEU A 117 10.74 9.35 11.71
C LEU A 117 11.95 8.41 11.71
N TYR A 118 12.37 7.97 10.53
CA TYR A 118 13.42 6.97 10.33
C TYR A 118 14.39 7.45 9.25
N PRO A 119 15.39 8.29 9.62
CA PRO A 119 16.32 8.89 8.66
C PRO A 119 17.22 7.91 7.92
N ASP A 120 17.30 6.66 8.40
CA ASP A 120 18.09 5.58 7.80
C ASP A 120 17.38 4.87 6.63
N ILE A 121 16.16 5.29 6.26
CA ILE A 121 15.43 4.71 5.12
C ILE A 121 16.20 4.98 3.83
N LYS A 122 16.52 3.93 3.12
CA LYS A 122 17.19 3.93 1.81
C LYS A 122 16.37 3.17 0.76
N ALA A 123 16.60 3.47 -0.50
CA ALA A 123 16.02 2.75 -1.63
C ALA A 123 16.77 1.43 -1.85
N PHE A 124 16.07 0.43 -2.35
CA PHE A 124 16.64 -0.79 -2.89
C PHE A 124 16.74 -0.63 -4.41
N GLY A 125 17.94 -0.31 -4.89
CA GLY A 125 18.27 0.05 -6.28
C GLY A 125 18.90 1.42 -6.38
N ASP A 126 19.27 1.81 -7.60
CA ASP A 126 20.02 3.03 -7.89
C ASP A 126 19.15 4.18 -8.42
N GLY A 127 17.84 3.98 -8.50
CA GLY A 127 16.89 4.94 -9.07
C GLY A 127 16.15 5.79 -8.05
N ASP A 128 15.55 6.87 -8.55
CA ASP A 128 14.71 7.76 -7.72
C ASP A 128 13.28 7.24 -7.51
N ASP A 129 12.84 6.27 -8.30
CA ASP A 129 11.45 5.75 -8.32
C ASP A 129 11.45 4.22 -8.08
N GLU A 130 12.16 3.79 -7.04
CA GLU A 130 12.27 2.38 -6.70
C GLU A 130 10.98 1.83 -6.07
N TRP A 131 10.77 0.53 -6.25
CA TRP A 131 9.62 -0.16 -5.68
C TRP A 131 9.76 -0.41 -4.19
N ILE A 132 10.99 -0.61 -3.72
CA ILE A 132 11.26 -1.00 -2.34
C ILE A 132 12.17 0.04 -1.69
N TYR A 133 11.75 0.47 -0.51
CA TYR A 133 12.57 1.21 0.45
C TYR A 133 12.60 0.43 1.76
N PHE A 134 13.63 0.59 2.55
CA PHE A 134 13.78 -0.20 3.76
C PHE A 134 14.61 0.53 4.83
N SER A 135 14.44 0.12 6.08
CA SER A 135 15.26 0.51 7.22
C SER A 135 15.89 -0.74 7.82
N GLU A 136 17.20 -0.85 7.75
CA GLU A 136 17.95 -1.95 8.39
C GLU A 136 17.88 -1.86 9.92
N LYS A 137 17.93 -0.66 10.45
CA LYS A 137 17.89 -0.41 11.89
C LYS A 137 16.56 -0.80 12.53
N HIS A 138 15.47 -0.60 11.82
CA HIS A 138 14.11 -0.79 12.34
C HIS A 138 13.40 -2.02 11.77
N HIS A 139 14.08 -2.77 10.88
CA HIS A 139 13.59 -4.02 10.28
C HIS A 139 12.19 -3.89 9.66
N PHE A 140 12.03 -2.96 8.73
CA PHE A 140 10.81 -2.82 7.95
C PHE A 140 11.11 -2.51 6.48
N ILE A 141 10.16 -2.85 5.62
CA ILE A 141 10.17 -2.46 4.21
C ILE A 141 9.00 -1.50 3.91
N ILE A 142 9.20 -0.66 2.90
CA ILE A 142 8.15 0.18 2.31
C ILE A 142 8.01 -0.23 0.86
N VAL A 143 6.84 -0.68 0.49
CA VAL A 143 6.47 -0.92 -0.90
C VAL A 143 5.92 0.38 -1.48
N ASN A 144 6.67 1.00 -2.39
CA ASN A 144 6.27 2.23 -3.07
C ASN A 144 5.39 1.89 -4.27
N SER A 145 4.14 2.24 -4.20
CA SER A 145 3.15 1.90 -5.21
C SER A 145 2.42 3.15 -5.71
N TYR A 146 1.75 3.03 -6.85
CA TYR A 146 0.80 4.05 -7.28
C TYR A 146 -0.49 3.98 -6.44
N HIS A 147 -1.28 5.04 -6.53
CA HIS A 147 -2.62 5.00 -5.94
C HIS A 147 -3.42 3.81 -6.51
N PRO A 148 -4.16 3.05 -5.67
CA PRO A 148 -4.80 1.81 -6.12
C PRO A 148 -5.82 1.97 -7.26
N SER A 149 -6.35 3.19 -7.49
CA SER A 149 -7.20 3.48 -8.66
C SER A 149 -6.41 3.69 -9.95
N TYR A 150 -5.08 3.71 -9.90
CA TYR A 150 -4.27 3.92 -11.08
C TYR A 150 -4.38 2.72 -12.03
N ARG A 151 -4.54 3.03 -13.32
CA ARG A 151 -4.62 1.99 -14.36
C ARG A 151 -3.25 1.81 -14.99
N VAL A 152 -2.74 0.60 -14.93
CA VAL A 152 -1.45 0.23 -15.52
C VAL A 152 -1.64 -0.62 -16.78
N SER A 153 -0.67 -0.56 -17.66
CA SER A 153 -0.61 -1.46 -18.81
C SER A 153 -0.44 -2.90 -18.31
N GLY A 154 -1.22 -3.83 -18.88
CA GLY A 154 -1.22 -5.24 -18.48
C GLY A 154 -2.22 -5.59 -17.37
N GLY A 155 -2.93 -4.59 -16.81
CA GLY A 155 -4.01 -4.83 -15.85
C GLY A 155 -3.54 -5.07 -14.40
N GLU A 156 -4.49 -5.51 -13.59
CA GLU A 156 -4.34 -5.64 -12.13
C GLU A 156 -3.32 -6.73 -11.75
N GLU A 157 -3.37 -7.87 -12.43
CA GLU A 157 -2.45 -8.98 -12.19
C GLU A 157 -1.01 -8.64 -12.57
N ALA A 158 -0.80 -7.97 -13.72
CA ALA A 158 0.53 -7.55 -14.13
C ALA A 158 1.15 -6.56 -13.12
N TYR A 159 0.31 -5.70 -12.52
CA TYR A 159 0.78 -4.77 -11.49
C TYR A 159 1.12 -5.47 -10.18
N TYR A 160 0.28 -6.42 -9.77
CA TYR A 160 0.56 -7.29 -8.62
C TYR A 160 1.87 -8.05 -8.78
N ASN A 161 2.10 -8.63 -9.99
CA ASN A 161 3.32 -9.37 -10.27
C ASN A 161 4.57 -8.48 -10.23
N ARG A 162 4.51 -7.22 -10.68
CA ARG A 162 5.62 -6.27 -10.53
C ARG A 162 5.98 -6.02 -9.07
N MET A 163 4.98 -5.85 -8.21
CA MET A 163 5.20 -5.71 -6.77
C MET A 163 5.84 -6.98 -6.20
N ARG A 164 5.30 -8.14 -6.55
CA ARG A 164 5.83 -9.46 -6.14
C ARG A 164 7.29 -9.63 -6.52
N ASP A 165 7.62 -9.34 -7.79
CA ASP A 165 8.97 -9.51 -8.32
C ASP A 165 9.97 -8.55 -7.64
N ALA A 166 9.56 -7.30 -7.36
CA ALA A 166 10.41 -6.34 -6.66
C ALA A 166 10.69 -6.79 -5.21
N ILE A 167 9.68 -7.27 -4.50
CA ILE A 167 9.85 -7.79 -3.13
C ILE A 167 10.74 -9.04 -3.14
N HIS A 168 10.50 -9.95 -4.08
CA HIS A 168 11.32 -11.15 -4.21
C HIS A 168 12.81 -10.80 -4.46
N SER A 169 13.09 -9.85 -5.37
CA SER A 169 14.45 -9.39 -5.62
C SER A 169 15.11 -8.82 -4.36
N PHE A 170 14.36 -8.04 -3.57
CA PHE A 170 14.87 -7.53 -2.31
C PHE A 170 15.26 -8.65 -1.33
N PHE A 171 14.41 -9.66 -1.14
CA PHE A 171 14.71 -10.74 -0.20
C PHE A 171 15.78 -11.72 -0.70
N GLN A 172 16.03 -11.79 -2.01
CA GLN A 172 17.19 -12.53 -2.53
C GLN A 172 18.52 -11.92 -2.05
N GLU A 173 18.59 -10.59 -1.95
CA GLU A 173 19.78 -9.88 -1.47
C GLU A 173 19.79 -9.69 0.07
N HIS A 174 18.63 -9.70 0.69
CA HIS A 174 18.44 -9.50 2.13
C HIS A 174 17.66 -10.67 2.77
N PRO A 175 18.19 -11.90 2.78
CA PRO A 175 17.50 -13.06 3.36
C PRO A 175 17.27 -12.86 4.87
N ASN A 176 16.10 -13.27 5.36
CA ASN A 176 15.68 -13.12 6.77
C ASN A 176 15.63 -11.65 7.26
N PHE A 177 15.27 -10.72 6.39
CA PHE A 177 15.24 -9.31 6.73
C PHE A 177 14.10 -8.94 7.69
N LEU A 178 12.91 -9.59 7.61
CA LEU A 178 11.74 -9.37 8.48
C LEU A 178 11.60 -10.43 9.54
#